data_154a43562eee2b2ecf98c86120a9fb32
#
_entry.id   154a43562eee2b2ecf98c86120a9fb32
#
_cell.length_a   1.000
_cell.length_b   1.000
_cell.length_c   1.000
_cell.angle_alpha   90.00
_cell.angle_beta   90.00
_cell.angle_gamma   90.00
#
_symmetry.space_group_name_H-M   'P 1'
#
loop_
_entity.id
_entity.type
_entity.pdbx_description
1 polymer ?
#
loop_
_entity_poly.entity_id
_entity_poly.type
_entity_poly.pdbx_seq_one_letter_code
_entity_poly.pdbx_strand_id
1 'polypeptide(L)'
;MEPEDFLQAQQARLTDMLRPYQREVNRRQGIADFVNRCLRSASRDDFFQLYELLNSRTAGEIEAEPGWENVKEVFDQLRADATQKVERYQLRFLEDFSRLVQEAGLPLENDFPRLRLLKGIELEVVFAEKHTLLNGKPLKTVDPSRLMRAVVALQRHLYDRPFDPQSFIDGLFTVYQKVNQAVGSSDEAVAPMQTLYVEYTLSLQSRSFFQDMAKGKFRGYDADQFAVDFWRYFSSDVSATSDGCVLRLSPGRNNALWLIDASGERRRISGLSFQRGEV
;
A
#
# COMPACT_ATOMS: atom_id res chain seq x y z
N MET A 1 -41.93 31.45 35.36
CA MET A 1 -41.35 30.26 34.70
C MET A 1 -42.50 29.63 33.96
N GLU A 2 -42.39 29.60 32.65
CA GLU A 2 -43.41 29.02 31.79
C GLU A 2 -43.55 27.52 32.06
N PRO A 3 -44.74 26.90 31.99
CA PRO A 3 -44.91 25.48 32.20
C PRO A 3 -44.00 24.60 31.32
N GLU A 4 -43.68 25.07 30.11
CA GLU A 4 -42.78 24.41 29.18
C GLU A 4 -41.34 24.37 29.68
N ASP A 5 -40.83 25.47 30.23
CA ASP A 5 -39.48 25.54 30.81
C ASP A 5 -39.32 24.55 31.95
N PHE A 6 -40.37 24.44 32.81
CA PHE A 6 -40.34 23.48 33.90
C PHE A 6 -40.31 22.04 33.41
N LEU A 7 -41.12 21.70 32.41
CA LEU A 7 -41.13 20.34 31.82
C LEU A 7 -39.81 20.00 31.15
N GLN A 8 -39.20 20.95 30.40
CA GLN A 8 -37.87 20.77 29.80
C GLN A 8 -36.78 20.52 30.86
N ALA A 9 -36.81 21.30 31.94
CA ALA A 9 -35.87 21.09 33.05
C ALA A 9 -36.03 19.72 33.71
N GLN A 10 -37.27 19.23 33.91
CA GLN A 10 -37.51 17.88 34.44
C GLN A 10 -37.08 16.79 33.46
N GLN A 11 -37.35 16.98 32.15
CA GLN A 11 -36.88 16.05 31.12
C GLN A 11 -35.35 15.94 31.11
N ALA A 12 -34.61 17.05 31.17
CA ALA A 12 -33.16 17.08 31.22
C ALA A 12 -32.67 16.34 32.47
N ARG A 13 -33.27 16.57 33.64
CA ARG A 13 -32.92 15.91 34.90
C ARG A 13 -33.15 14.42 34.83
N LEU A 14 -34.27 13.95 34.28
CA LEU A 14 -34.54 12.52 34.08
C LEU A 14 -33.56 11.88 33.12
N THR A 15 -33.21 12.56 32.02
CA THR A 15 -32.21 12.10 31.06
C THR A 15 -30.87 11.94 31.70
N ASP A 16 -30.43 12.90 32.53
CA ASP A 16 -29.18 12.82 33.26
C ASP A 16 -29.17 11.66 34.31
N MET A 17 -30.28 11.42 34.96
CA MET A 17 -30.41 10.28 35.87
C MET A 17 -30.39 8.94 35.15
N LEU A 18 -30.90 8.84 33.93
CA LEU A 18 -30.88 7.62 33.12
C LEU A 18 -29.55 7.34 32.45
N ARG A 19 -28.73 8.36 32.22
CA ARG A 19 -27.44 8.29 31.49
C ARG A 19 -26.47 7.22 32.04
N PRO A 20 -26.29 7.05 33.37
CA PRO A 20 -25.43 5.99 33.91
C PRO A 20 -25.94 4.57 33.57
N TYR A 21 -27.25 4.37 33.67
CA TYR A 21 -27.87 3.07 33.37
C TYR A 21 -27.74 2.73 31.87
N GLN A 22 -27.94 3.71 31.02
CA GLN A 22 -27.78 3.54 29.58
C GLN A 22 -26.32 3.18 29.23
N ARG A 23 -25.34 3.82 29.88
CA ARG A 23 -23.91 3.47 29.72
C ARG A 23 -23.63 2.03 30.12
N GLU A 24 -24.20 1.59 31.26
CA GLU A 24 -24.02 0.22 31.75
C GLU A 24 -24.67 -0.81 30.81
N VAL A 25 -25.87 -0.55 30.32
CA VAL A 25 -26.53 -1.41 29.32
C VAL A 25 -25.68 -1.51 28.04
N ASN A 26 -25.23 -0.37 27.53
CA ASN A 26 -24.40 -0.34 26.31
C ASN A 26 -23.08 -1.10 26.50
N ARG A 27 -22.47 -0.98 27.69
CA ARG A 27 -21.24 -1.71 28.03
C ARG A 27 -21.48 -3.23 28.00
N ARG A 28 -22.51 -3.69 28.69
CA ARG A 28 -22.86 -5.13 28.73
C ARG A 28 -23.26 -5.68 27.37
N GLN A 29 -23.96 -4.87 26.57
CA GLN A 29 -24.27 -5.23 25.19
C GLN A 29 -22.99 -5.38 24.36
N GLY A 30 -22.00 -4.49 24.53
CA GLY A 30 -20.70 -4.57 23.88
C GLY A 30 -19.94 -5.88 24.20
N ILE A 31 -20.01 -6.34 25.47
CA ILE A 31 -19.44 -7.62 25.90
C ILE A 31 -20.16 -8.78 25.20
N ALA A 32 -21.50 -8.80 25.22
CA ALA A 32 -22.28 -9.85 24.58
C ALA A 32 -21.99 -9.92 23.07
N ASP A 33 -21.90 -8.78 22.38
CA ASP A 33 -21.58 -8.69 20.97
C ASP A 33 -20.15 -9.19 20.66
N PHE A 34 -19.19 -8.91 21.54
CA PHE A 34 -17.83 -9.43 21.43
C PHE A 34 -17.80 -10.96 21.53
N VAL A 35 -18.42 -11.52 22.56
CA VAL A 35 -18.51 -12.98 22.75
C VAL A 35 -19.21 -13.64 21.56
N ASN A 36 -20.29 -13.07 21.05
CA ASN A 36 -20.99 -13.56 19.88
C ASN A 36 -20.12 -13.53 18.61
N ARG A 37 -19.24 -12.52 18.45
CA ARG A 37 -18.27 -12.49 17.36
C ARG A 37 -17.22 -13.58 17.49
N CYS A 38 -16.67 -13.77 18.67
CA CYS A 38 -15.71 -14.86 18.94
C CYS A 38 -16.35 -16.23 18.65
N LEU A 39 -17.59 -16.47 19.12
CA LEU A 39 -18.32 -17.69 18.87
C LEU A 39 -18.53 -17.95 17.35
N ARG A 40 -18.93 -16.93 16.60
CA ARG A 40 -19.11 -17.05 15.14
C ARG A 40 -17.81 -17.36 14.43
N SER A 41 -16.70 -16.74 14.85
CA SER A 41 -15.38 -17.00 14.27
C SER A 41 -14.90 -18.42 14.59
N ALA A 42 -15.05 -18.87 15.84
CA ALA A 42 -14.71 -20.22 16.25
C ALA A 42 -15.56 -21.29 15.49
N SER A 43 -16.89 -21.09 15.38
CA SER A 43 -17.80 -22.01 14.67
C SER A 43 -17.52 -22.14 13.16
N ARG A 44 -16.87 -21.13 12.56
CA ARG A 44 -16.49 -21.12 11.14
C ARG A 44 -15.03 -21.52 10.91
N ASP A 45 -14.30 -21.89 11.96
CA ASP A 45 -12.85 -22.10 11.97
C ASP A 45 -12.08 -20.91 11.35
N ASP A 46 -12.60 -19.69 11.57
CA ASP A 46 -11.95 -18.45 11.15
C ASP A 46 -10.96 -18.00 12.24
N PHE A 47 -9.87 -18.74 12.35
CA PHE A 47 -8.86 -18.53 13.40
C PHE A 47 -8.12 -17.18 13.25
N PHE A 48 -8.04 -16.58 12.06
CA PHE A 48 -7.48 -15.24 11.88
C PHE A 48 -8.37 -14.18 12.52
N GLN A 49 -9.68 -14.20 12.22
CA GLN A 49 -10.62 -13.28 12.84
C GLN A 49 -10.71 -13.49 14.34
N LEU A 50 -10.66 -14.76 14.80
CA LEU A 50 -10.65 -15.08 16.22
C LEU A 50 -9.40 -14.53 16.92
N TYR A 51 -8.22 -14.70 16.32
CA TYR A 51 -6.95 -14.14 16.81
C TYR A 51 -7.01 -12.62 16.95
N GLU A 52 -7.49 -11.91 15.92
CA GLU A 52 -7.66 -10.46 15.93
C GLU A 52 -8.60 -10.00 17.05
N LEU A 53 -9.75 -10.66 17.21
CA LEU A 53 -10.71 -10.36 18.26
C LEU A 53 -10.09 -10.54 19.64
N LEU A 54 -9.46 -11.68 19.92
CA LEU A 54 -8.91 -12.03 21.23
C LEU A 54 -7.66 -11.22 21.63
N ASN A 55 -6.97 -10.60 20.65
CA ASN A 55 -5.84 -9.69 20.88
C ASN A 55 -6.21 -8.20 20.70
N SER A 56 -7.51 -7.89 20.55
CA SER A 56 -7.98 -6.51 20.40
C SER A 56 -7.97 -5.78 21.76
N ARG A 57 -7.94 -4.43 21.69
CA ARG A 57 -8.12 -3.58 22.88
C ARG A 57 -9.41 -3.90 23.64
N THR A 58 -10.50 -4.19 22.90
CA THR A 58 -11.79 -4.55 23.48
C THR A 58 -11.70 -5.83 24.33
N ALA A 59 -10.90 -6.82 23.93
CA ALA A 59 -10.65 -8.01 24.73
C ALA A 59 -10.03 -7.64 26.08
N GLY A 60 -8.98 -6.79 26.07
CA GLY A 60 -8.33 -6.33 27.31
C GLY A 60 -9.27 -5.53 28.23
N GLU A 61 -10.16 -4.71 27.65
CA GLU A 61 -11.18 -3.97 28.42
C GLU A 61 -12.20 -4.94 29.08
N ILE A 62 -12.58 -6.00 28.37
CA ILE A 62 -13.52 -7.02 28.89
C ILE A 62 -12.85 -7.89 29.96
N GLU A 63 -11.58 -8.24 29.81
CA GLU A 63 -10.82 -9.01 30.80
C GLU A 63 -10.69 -8.29 32.15
N ALA A 64 -10.81 -6.98 32.18
CA ALA A 64 -10.83 -6.17 33.41
C ALA A 64 -12.21 -6.12 34.10
N GLU A 65 -13.26 -6.72 33.50
CA GLU A 65 -14.61 -6.70 34.05
C GLU A 65 -14.77 -7.68 35.27
N PRO A 66 -15.51 -7.27 36.30
CA PRO A 66 -15.83 -8.18 37.42
C PRO A 66 -16.54 -9.45 36.94
N GLY A 67 -16.10 -10.60 37.40
CA GLY A 67 -16.65 -11.91 37.04
C GLY A 67 -16.03 -12.57 35.82
N TRP A 68 -15.09 -11.88 35.14
CA TRP A 68 -14.35 -12.44 33.98
C TRP A 68 -13.40 -13.57 34.44
N GLU A 69 -12.94 -13.56 35.69
CA GLU A 69 -12.04 -14.58 36.25
C GLU A 69 -12.57 -16.00 36.03
N ASN A 70 -13.90 -16.20 36.05
CA ASN A 70 -14.54 -17.51 35.85
C ASN A 70 -14.42 -18.07 34.44
N VAL A 71 -14.12 -17.22 33.44
CA VAL A 71 -14.04 -17.62 32.03
C VAL A 71 -12.64 -17.36 31.42
N LYS A 72 -11.76 -16.76 32.21
CA LYS A 72 -10.42 -16.37 31.78
C LYS A 72 -9.63 -17.55 31.20
N GLU A 73 -9.62 -18.68 31.87
CA GLU A 73 -8.88 -19.87 31.45
C GLU A 73 -9.34 -20.35 30.03
N VAL A 74 -10.65 -20.34 29.77
CA VAL A 74 -11.20 -20.72 28.46
C VAL A 74 -10.77 -19.73 27.37
N PHE A 75 -10.78 -18.42 27.66
CA PHE A 75 -10.33 -17.41 26.70
C PHE A 75 -8.83 -17.48 26.46
N ASP A 76 -8.03 -17.75 27.48
CA ASP A 76 -6.59 -17.93 27.34
C ASP A 76 -6.26 -19.17 26.49
N GLN A 77 -6.98 -20.28 26.65
CA GLN A 77 -6.87 -21.46 25.80
C GLN A 77 -7.26 -21.17 24.36
N LEU A 78 -8.38 -20.46 24.12
CA LEU A 78 -8.82 -20.08 22.78
C LEU A 78 -7.79 -19.14 22.12
N ARG A 79 -7.22 -18.21 22.88
CA ARG A 79 -6.17 -17.30 22.38
C ARG A 79 -4.93 -18.09 21.99
N ALA A 80 -4.47 -19.01 22.83
CA ALA A 80 -3.32 -19.86 22.56
C ALA A 80 -3.53 -20.72 21.30
N ASP A 81 -4.70 -21.37 21.18
CA ASP A 81 -5.04 -22.18 20.00
C ASP A 81 -5.10 -21.35 18.72
N ALA A 82 -5.76 -20.18 18.75
CA ALA A 82 -5.83 -19.28 17.61
C ALA A 82 -4.45 -18.77 17.20
N THR A 83 -3.60 -18.39 18.17
CA THR A 83 -2.23 -17.97 17.94
C THR A 83 -1.41 -19.07 17.26
N GLN A 84 -1.46 -20.29 17.79
CA GLN A 84 -0.73 -21.43 17.20
C GLN A 84 -1.18 -21.73 15.76
N LYS A 85 -2.49 -21.65 15.50
CA LYS A 85 -3.03 -21.87 14.14
C LYS A 85 -2.56 -20.79 13.17
N VAL A 86 -2.58 -19.51 13.60
CA VAL A 86 -2.08 -18.38 12.80
C VAL A 86 -0.60 -18.55 12.48
N GLU A 87 0.23 -18.79 13.49
CA GLU A 87 1.68 -18.97 13.32
C GLU A 87 2.01 -20.13 12.36
N ARG A 88 1.35 -21.27 12.57
CA ARG A 88 1.52 -22.45 11.69
C ARG A 88 1.13 -22.15 10.25
N TYR A 89 0.04 -21.41 10.04
CA TYR A 89 -0.38 -21.02 8.69
C TYR A 89 0.61 -20.05 8.05
N GLN A 90 1.10 -19.07 8.82
CA GLN A 90 2.07 -18.09 8.34
C GLN A 90 3.40 -18.75 7.94
N LEU A 91 3.89 -19.68 8.76
CA LEU A 91 5.11 -20.45 8.44
C LEU A 91 4.93 -21.25 7.15
N ARG A 92 3.86 -22.01 7.03
CA ARG A 92 3.56 -22.77 5.81
C ARG A 92 3.42 -21.88 4.59
N PHE A 93 2.75 -20.74 4.73
CA PHE A 93 2.64 -19.77 3.65
C PHE A 93 4.02 -19.29 3.19
N LEU A 94 4.92 -18.93 4.13
CA LEU A 94 6.26 -18.46 3.82
C LEU A 94 7.12 -19.54 3.16
N GLU A 95 7.04 -20.77 3.65
CA GLU A 95 7.74 -21.91 3.03
C GLU A 95 7.28 -22.14 1.59
N ASP A 96 5.99 -22.24 1.36
CA ASP A 96 5.40 -22.46 0.04
C ASP A 96 5.70 -21.30 -0.91
N PHE A 97 5.55 -20.06 -0.45
CA PHE A 97 5.80 -18.88 -1.27
C PHE A 97 7.27 -18.73 -1.61
N SER A 98 8.18 -18.94 -0.64
CA SER A 98 9.63 -18.89 -0.85
C SER A 98 10.08 -19.94 -1.87
N ARG A 99 9.54 -21.17 -1.79
CA ARG A 99 9.82 -22.23 -2.76
C ARG A 99 9.40 -21.81 -4.18
N LEU A 100 8.19 -21.24 -4.34
CA LEU A 100 7.69 -20.77 -5.65
C LEU A 100 8.54 -19.61 -6.20
N VAL A 101 9.00 -18.70 -5.34
CA VAL A 101 9.89 -17.60 -5.73
C VAL A 101 11.25 -18.15 -6.19
N GLN A 102 11.80 -19.11 -5.47
CA GLN A 102 13.05 -19.78 -5.84
C GLN A 102 12.92 -20.55 -7.16
N GLU A 103 11.85 -21.30 -7.36
CA GLU A 103 11.55 -21.99 -8.62
C GLU A 103 11.46 -21.03 -9.82
N ALA A 104 10.97 -19.79 -9.58
CA ALA A 104 10.93 -18.74 -10.60
C ALA A 104 12.26 -18.00 -10.78
N GLY A 105 13.30 -18.31 -10.00
CA GLY A 105 14.60 -17.64 -10.06
C GLY A 105 14.59 -16.19 -9.61
N LEU A 106 13.62 -15.79 -8.74
CA LEU A 106 13.48 -14.43 -8.26
C LEU A 106 14.18 -14.26 -6.89
N PRO A 107 14.75 -13.08 -6.61
CA PRO A 107 15.21 -12.74 -5.26
C PRO A 107 14.00 -12.54 -4.33
N LEU A 108 14.17 -12.84 -3.05
CA LEU A 108 13.17 -12.60 -2.01
C LEU A 108 13.82 -11.93 -0.79
N GLU A 109 13.40 -10.72 -0.50
CA GLU A 109 13.66 -10.05 0.78
C GLU A 109 12.43 -10.27 1.67
N ASN A 110 12.62 -10.99 2.78
CA ASN A 110 11.54 -11.34 3.69
C ASN A 110 11.54 -10.42 4.92
N ASP A 111 10.61 -9.48 4.95
CA ASP A 111 10.32 -8.60 6.09
C ASP A 111 8.82 -8.73 6.43
N PHE A 112 8.44 -9.96 6.74
CA PHE A 112 7.02 -10.33 6.94
C PHE A 112 6.30 -9.37 7.90
N PRO A 113 5.07 -8.88 7.56
CA PRO A 113 4.17 -9.31 6.49
C PRO A 113 4.48 -8.71 5.09
N ARG A 114 5.57 -7.96 4.95
CA ARG A 114 6.02 -7.40 3.67
C ARG A 114 7.08 -8.29 3.05
N LEU A 115 6.90 -8.53 1.76
CA LEU A 115 7.80 -9.35 0.95
C LEU A 115 8.20 -8.53 -0.27
N ARG A 116 9.49 -8.39 -0.51
CA ARG A 116 10.03 -7.72 -1.70
C ARG A 116 10.71 -8.75 -2.59
N LEU A 117 10.41 -8.70 -3.87
CA LEU A 117 11.03 -9.61 -4.84
C LEU A 117 12.03 -8.88 -5.72
N LEU A 118 11.55 -8.23 -6.77
CA LEU A 118 12.37 -7.35 -7.60
C LEU A 118 12.13 -5.91 -7.22
N LYS A 119 13.03 -5.01 -7.62
CA LYS A 119 12.79 -3.58 -7.43
C LYS A 119 11.48 -3.18 -8.11
N GLY A 120 10.56 -2.60 -7.33
CA GLY A 120 9.21 -2.26 -7.79
C GLY A 120 8.17 -3.38 -7.69
N ILE A 121 8.48 -4.53 -7.05
CA ILE A 121 7.50 -5.60 -6.77
C ILE A 121 7.49 -5.88 -5.27
N GLU A 122 6.44 -5.41 -4.62
CA GLU A 122 6.23 -5.55 -3.18
C GLU A 122 4.86 -6.17 -2.89
N LEU A 123 4.84 -7.10 -1.93
CA LEU A 123 3.61 -7.66 -1.40
C LEU A 123 3.49 -7.31 0.09
N GLU A 124 2.27 -7.06 0.54
CA GLU A 124 1.93 -6.98 1.95
C GLU A 124 0.75 -7.92 2.22
N VAL A 125 0.99 -8.97 3.00
CA VAL A 125 0.00 -10.03 3.24
C VAL A 125 -0.84 -9.70 4.46
N VAL A 126 -2.16 -9.56 4.27
CA VAL A 126 -3.13 -9.26 5.33
C VAL A 126 -4.01 -10.49 5.54
N PHE A 127 -3.55 -11.42 6.37
CA PHE A 127 -4.25 -12.70 6.58
C PHE A 127 -5.64 -12.55 7.18
N ALA A 128 -5.82 -11.66 8.16
CA ALA A 128 -7.11 -11.43 8.81
C ALA A 128 -8.20 -11.04 7.81
N GLU A 129 -7.84 -10.27 6.79
CA GLU A 129 -8.75 -9.83 5.74
C GLU A 129 -8.69 -10.72 4.48
N LYS A 130 -7.89 -11.79 4.52
CA LYS A 130 -7.73 -12.77 3.42
C LYS A 130 -7.38 -12.13 2.08
N HIS A 131 -6.60 -11.04 2.12
CA HIS A 131 -6.12 -10.36 0.93
C HIS A 131 -4.61 -10.05 1.02
N THR A 132 -4.02 -9.71 -0.11
CA THR A 132 -2.63 -9.27 -0.22
C THR A 132 -2.60 -7.99 -1.04
N LEU A 133 -1.82 -7.01 -0.62
CA LEU A 133 -1.54 -5.83 -1.43
C LEU A 133 -0.32 -6.11 -2.31
N LEU A 134 -0.48 -6.07 -3.63
CA LEU A 134 0.61 -6.12 -4.61
C LEU A 134 0.84 -4.71 -5.15
N ASN A 135 1.96 -4.09 -4.83
CA ASN A 135 2.23 -2.67 -5.09
C ASN A 135 1.10 -1.74 -4.60
N GLY A 136 0.50 -2.05 -3.44
CA GLY A 136 -0.63 -1.30 -2.89
C GLY A 136 -1.98 -1.60 -3.55
N LYS A 137 -2.06 -2.45 -4.58
CA LYS A 137 -3.32 -2.86 -5.23
C LYS A 137 -3.84 -4.15 -4.56
N PRO A 138 -5.09 -4.19 -4.08
CA PRO A 138 -5.61 -5.35 -3.35
C PRO A 138 -5.88 -6.54 -4.27
N LEU A 139 -5.34 -7.69 -3.90
CA LEU A 139 -5.65 -9.00 -4.47
C LEU A 139 -6.43 -9.81 -3.42
N LYS A 140 -7.63 -10.25 -3.74
CA LYS A 140 -8.50 -11.03 -2.83
C LYS A 140 -8.02 -12.48 -2.68
N THR A 141 -6.79 -12.65 -2.23
CA THR A 141 -6.18 -13.96 -2.00
C THR A 141 -4.98 -13.87 -1.07
N VAL A 142 -4.74 -14.94 -0.31
CA VAL A 142 -3.53 -15.24 0.44
C VAL A 142 -2.94 -16.60 -0.01
N ASP A 143 -3.39 -17.13 -1.13
CA ASP A 143 -2.87 -18.37 -1.70
C ASP A 143 -1.52 -18.13 -2.39
N PRO A 144 -0.42 -18.82 -1.98
CA PRO A 144 0.92 -18.60 -2.53
C PRO A 144 0.98 -18.74 -4.05
N SER A 145 0.29 -19.74 -4.61
CA SER A 145 0.33 -20.01 -6.05
C SER A 145 -0.38 -18.94 -6.88
N ARG A 146 -1.48 -18.39 -6.34
CA ARG A 146 -2.18 -17.26 -6.99
C ARG A 146 -1.36 -15.98 -6.90
N LEU A 147 -0.72 -15.74 -5.75
CA LEU A 147 0.15 -14.58 -5.57
C LEU A 147 1.34 -14.66 -6.51
N MET A 148 1.99 -15.81 -6.61
CA MET A 148 3.13 -15.99 -7.51
C MET A 148 2.75 -15.75 -8.98
N ARG A 149 1.57 -16.20 -9.44
CA ARG A 149 1.09 -15.87 -10.79
C ARG A 149 0.91 -14.37 -11.01
N ALA A 150 0.39 -13.65 -10.02
CA ALA A 150 0.25 -12.20 -10.10
C ALA A 150 1.62 -11.49 -10.11
N VAL A 151 2.57 -11.97 -9.31
CA VAL A 151 3.96 -11.50 -9.30
C VAL A 151 4.62 -11.67 -10.67
N VAL A 152 4.54 -12.87 -11.26
CA VAL A 152 5.11 -13.14 -12.59
C VAL A 152 4.46 -12.27 -13.67
N ALA A 153 3.14 -12.07 -13.61
CA ALA A 153 2.44 -11.17 -14.54
C ALA A 153 2.92 -9.72 -14.39
N LEU A 154 3.10 -9.24 -13.14
CA LEU A 154 3.62 -7.90 -12.87
C LEU A 154 5.09 -7.78 -13.30
N GLN A 155 5.93 -8.78 -13.03
CA GLN A 155 7.32 -8.82 -13.48
C GLN A 155 7.40 -8.65 -15.01
N ARG A 156 6.61 -9.41 -15.76
CA ARG A 156 6.56 -9.29 -17.22
C ARG A 156 6.14 -7.89 -17.66
N HIS A 157 5.11 -7.36 -17.03
CA HIS A 157 4.63 -6.00 -17.33
C HIS A 157 5.70 -4.93 -17.09
N LEU A 158 6.48 -5.05 -16.03
CA LEU A 158 7.49 -4.05 -15.65
C LEU A 158 8.81 -4.23 -16.40
N TYR A 159 9.25 -5.47 -16.65
CA TYR A 159 10.61 -5.78 -17.08
C TYR A 159 10.72 -6.35 -18.51
N ASP A 160 9.71 -7.11 -18.99
CA ASP A 160 9.76 -7.76 -20.31
C ASP A 160 9.45 -6.76 -21.45
N ARG A 161 10.17 -5.66 -21.46
CA ARG A 161 10.07 -4.62 -22.50
C ARG A 161 11.45 -4.05 -22.80
N PRO A 162 11.70 -3.68 -24.09
CA PRO A 162 12.92 -2.98 -24.43
C PRO A 162 13.06 -1.70 -23.61
N PHE A 163 14.25 -1.48 -23.08
CA PHE A 163 14.59 -0.27 -22.35
C PHE A 163 16.01 0.14 -22.72
N ASP A 164 16.13 1.36 -23.17
CA ASP A 164 17.42 2.01 -23.43
C ASP A 164 17.57 3.19 -22.47
N PRO A 165 18.55 3.12 -21.53
CA PRO A 165 18.75 4.14 -20.51
C PRO A 165 19.04 5.53 -21.10
N GLN A 166 19.79 5.62 -22.21
CA GLN A 166 20.11 6.90 -22.83
C GLN A 166 18.86 7.53 -23.46
N SER A 167 18.10 6.76 -24.21
CA SER A 167 16.83 7.25 -24.77
C SER A 167 15.82 7.65 -23.69
N PHE A 168 15.82 6.95 -22.54
CA PHE A 168 14.96 7.30 -21.41
C PHE A 168 15.33 8.67 -20.84
N ILE A 169 16.60 8.91 -20.51
CA ILE A 169 17.03 10.15 -19.88
C ILE A 169 16.97 11.34 -20.83
N ASP A 170 17.30 11.17 -22.12
CA ASP A 170 17.20 12.22 -23.13
C ASP A 170 15.74 12.59 -23.42
N GLY A 171 14.85 11.59 -23.47
CA GLY A 171 13.41 11.82 -23.61
C GLY A 171 12.81 12.55 -22.39
N LEU A 172 13.24 12.17 -21.19
CA LEU A 172 12.82 12.84 -19.97
C LEU A 172 13.33 14.30 -19.91
N PHE A 173 14.57 14.54 -20.34
CA PHE A 173 15.15 15.88 -20.43
C PHE A 173 14.41 16.77 -21.44
N THR A 174 14.07 16.24 -22.60
CA THR A 174 13.27 16.95 -23.60
C THR A 174 11.91 17.38 -23.05
N VAL A 175 11.24 16.49 -22.30
CA VAL A 175 9.97 16.80 -21.64
C VAL A 175 10.15 17.83 -20.52
N TYR A 176 11.20 17.71 -19.74
CA TYR A 176 11.54 18.66 -18.69
C TYR A 176 11.72 20.09 -19.25
N GLN A 177 12.48 20.25 -20.33
CA GLN A 177 12.64 21.53 -21.00
C GLN A 177 11.30 22.11 -21.46
N LYS A 178 10.46 21.30 -22.10
CA LYS A 178 9.12 21.70 -22.55
C LYS A 178 8.24 22.18 -21.38
N VAL A 179 8.24 21.47 -20.25
CA VAL A 179 7.46 21.82 -19.05
C VAL A 179 7.93 23.14 -18.47
N ASN A 180 9.24 23.36 -18.33
CA ASN A 180 9.79 24.60 -17.78
C ASN A 180 9.56 25.80 -18.70
N GLN A 181 9.71 25.63 -20.00
CA GLN A 181 9.41 26.68 -20.99
C GLN A 181 7.94 27.10 -20.95
N ALA A 182 7.00 26.14 -20.82
CA ALA A 182 5.58 26.43 -20.74
C ALA A 182 5.18 27.27 -19.52
N VAL A 183 5.98 27.20 -18.43
CA VAL A 183 5.73 27.95 -17.18
C VAL A 183 6.61 29.20 -17.08
N GLY A 184 7.48 29.45 -18.05
CA GLY A 184 8.42 30.58 -18.05
C GLY A 184 9.50 30.47 -16.96
N SER A 185 9.80 29.25 -16.53
CA SER A 185 10.81 28.96 -15.50
C SER A 185 12.22 28.89 -16.12
N SER A 186 13.25 29.04 -15.27
CA SER A 186 14.64 28.84 -15.69
C SER A 186 14.93 27.39 -16.08
N ASP A 187 15.96 27.17 -16.89
CA ASP A 187 16.37 25.84 -17.37
C ASP A 187 16.83 24.90 -16.24
N GLU A 188 17.08 25.39 -15.02
CA GLU A 188 17.46 24.60 -13.85
C GLU A 188 16.35 24.50 -12.80
N ALA A 189 15.15 25.03 -13.08
CA ALA A 189 14.04 25.00 -12.14
C ALA A 189 13.54 23.57 -11.93
N VAL A 190 13.09 23.27 -10.69
CA VAL A 190 12.49 21.96 -10.37
C VAL A 190 11.13 21.87 -11.04
N ALA A 191 10.97 20.93 -11.97
CA ALA A 191 9.69 20.64 -12.61
C ALA A 191 8.87 19.64 -11.77
N PRO A 192 7.52 19.85 -11.64
CA PRO A 192 6.66 18.97 -10.86
C PRO A 192 6.59 17.55 -11.44
N MET A 193 6.78 16.53 -10.58
CA MET A 193 6.89 15.13 -11.00
C MET A 193 5.64 14.61 -11.71
N GLN A 194 4.45 14.95 -11.23
CA GLN A 194 3.21 14.52 -11.88
C GLN A 194 3.05 15.09 -13.31
N THR A 195 3.39 16.36 -13.48
CA THR A 195 3.35 17.00 -14.80
C THR A 195 4.34 16.33 -15.75
N LEU A 196 5.56 16.10 -15.29
CA LEU A 196 6.58 15.39 -16.06
C LEU A 196 6.16 13.98 -16.46
N TYR A 197 5.59 13.22 -15.54
CA TYR A 197 5.09 11.87 -15.81
C TYR A 197 4.01 11.87 -16.89
N VAL A 198 3.04 12.78 -16.80
CA VAL A 198 1.96 12.90 -17.80
C VAL A 198 2.53 13.28 -19.16
N GLU A 199 3.35 14.32 -19.23
CA GLU A 199 3.98 14.79 -20.48
C GLU A 199 4.92 13.72 -21.08
N TYR A 200 5.67 13.00 -20.24
CA TYR A 200 6.50 11.90 -20.69
C TYR A 200 5.66 10.75 -21.25
N THR A 201 4.57 10.38 -20.56
CA THR A 201 3.64 9.35 -21.06
C THR A 201 3.03 9.76 -22.41
N LEU A 202 2.68 11.04 -22.58
CA LEU A 202 2.19 11.56 -23.84
C LEU A 202 3.25 11.55 -24.93
N SER A 203 4.51 11.84 -24.59
CA SER A 203 5.62 11.82 -25.57
C SER A 203 5.89 10.42 -26.14
N LEU A 204 5.53 9.37 -25.42
CA LEU A 204 5.65 7.98 -25.87
C LEU A 204 4.57 7.56 -26.87
N GLN A 205 3.54 8.40 -27.08
CA GLN A 205 2.43 8.06 -27.96
C GLN A 205 2.80 8.23 -29.43
N SER A 206 2.24 7.36 -30.25
CA SER A 206 2.43 7.43 -31.69
C SER A 206 1.66 8.62 -32.33
N ARG A 207 2.16 9.12 -33.44
CA ARG A 207 1.44 10.15 -34.21
C ARG A 207 0.02 9.72 -34.60
N SER A 208 -0.20 8.42 -34.86
CA SER A 208 -1.51 7.88 -35.18
C SER A 208 -2.48 7.90 -34.00
N PHE A 209 -1.99 7.84 -32.75
CA PHE A 209 -2.83 8.04 -31.58
C PHE A 209 -3.40 9.47 -31.54
N PHE A 210 -2.58 10.48 -31.77
CA PHE A 210 -3.02 11.87 -31.72
C PHE A 210 -3.96 12.29 -32.89
N GLN A 211 -4.07 11.47 -33.92
CA GLN A 211 -4.98 11.76 -35.06
C GLN A 211 -6.44 11.49 -34.71
N ASP A 212 -6.72 10.41 -33.97
CA ASP A 212 -8.09 9.96 -33.67
C ASP A 212 -8.36 9.68 -32.19
N MET A 213 -7.34 9.77 -31.33
CA MET A 213 -7.41 9.50 -29.88
C MET A 213 -8.00 8.11 -29.56
N ALA A 214 -7.88 7.14 -30.46
CA ALA A 214 -8.44 5.82 -30.28
C ALA A 214 -7.76 5.08 -29.12
N LYS A 215 -8.55 4.59 -28.15
CA LYS A 215 -8.05 3.87 -26.97
C LYS A 215 -7.12 2.69 -27.32
N GLY A 216 -7.39 2.00 -28.42
CA GLY A 216 -6.57 0.87 -28.87
C GLY A 216 -5.18 1.26 -29.39
N LYS A 217 -4.94 2.54 -29.68
CA LYS A 217 -3.63 3.07 -30.10
C LYS A 217 -2.83 3.67 -28.94
N PHE A 218 -3.47 3.83 -27.77
CA PHE A 218 -2.78 4.35 -26.59
C PHE A 218 -1.78 3.32 -26.07
N ARG A 219 -0.52 3.70 -26.01
CA ARG A 219 0.55 2.92 -25.37
C ARG A 219 0.51 3.19 -23.87
N GLY A 220 -0.03 2.23 -23.11
CA GLY A 220 -0.05 2.32 -21.65
C GLY A 220 1.37 2.42 -21.09
N TYR A 221 1.55 3.33 -20.13
CA TYR A 221 2.78 3.51 -19.38
C TYR A 221 2.41 3.97 -17.98
N ASP A 222 2.40 3.06 -17.05
CA ASP A 222 1.92 3.35 -15.69
C ASP A 222 3.05 3.83 -14.75
N ALA A 223 2.64 4.33 -13.57
CA ALA A 223 3.58 4.88 -12.61
C ALA A 223 4.57 3.82 -12.06
N ASP A 224 4.17 2.55 -12.00
CA ASP A 224 5.06 1.47 -11.56
C ASP A 224 6.14 1.20 -12.64
N GLN A 225 5.78 1.25 -13.93
CA GLN A 225 6.74 1.17 -15.03
C GLN A 225 7.71 2.35 -15.01
N PHE A 226 7.19 3.57 -14.79
CA PHE A 226 8.02 4.77 -14.69
C PHE A 226 9.01 4.66 -13.53
N ALA A 227 8.56 4.19 -12.36
CA ALA A 227 9.43 3.97 -11.20
C ALA A 227 10.54 2.94 -11.46
N VAL A 228 10.20 1.83 -12.14
CA VAL A 228 11.18 0.79 -12.51
C VAL A 228 12.16 1.31 -13.57
N ASP A 229 11.73 2.18 -14.51
CA ASP A 229 12.65 2.77 -15.48
C ASP A 229 13.66 3.72 -14.85
N PHE A 230 13.28 4.47 -13.80
CA PHE A 230 14.26 5.21 -12.99
C PHE A 230 15.30 4.28 -12.37
N TRP A 231 14.87 3.16 -11.80
CA TRP A 231 15.79 2.15 -11.27
C TRP A 231 16.71 1.58 -12.34
N ARG A 232 16.17 1.21 -13.50
CA ARG A 232 16.96 0.69 -14.63
C ARG A 232 17.97 1.71 -15.15
N TYR A 233 17.58 2.98 -15.17
CA TYR A 233 18.49 4.08 -15.51
C TYR A 233 19.61 4.21 -14.48
N PHE A 234 19.29 4.31 -13.19
CA PHE A 234 20.30 4.42 -12.13
C PHE A 234 21.21 3.18 -11.99
N SER A 235 20.75 2.04 -12.44
CA SER A 235 21.51 0.78 -12.45
C SER A 235 22.36 0.58 -13.71
N SER A 236 22.28 1.51 -14.66
CA SER A 236 23.05 1.48 -15.90
C SER A 236 24.34 2.30 -15.80
N ASP A 237 25.19 2.20 -16.82
CA ASP A 237 26.41 3.02 -16.93
C ASP A 237 26.13 4.45 -17.41
N VAL A 238 24.86 4.79 -17.73
CA VAL A 238 24.46 6.12 -18.19
C VAL A 238 24.21 7.02 -16.97
N SER A 239 25.01 8.09 -16.85
CA SER A 239 24.92 9.03 -15.72
C SER A 239 24.40 10.42 -16.10
N ALA A 240 24.33 10.73 -17.41
CA ALA A 240 23.92 12.04 -17.92
C ALA A 240 23.16 11.90 -19.24
N THR A 241 22.48 12.97 -19.65
CA THR A 241 21.90 13.12 -20.99
C THR A 241 23.01 13.22 -22.05
N SER A 242 22.64 13.05 -23.31
CA SER A 242 23.56 13.28 -24.44
C SER A 242 24.15 14.71 -24.48
N ASP A 243 23.45 15.67 -23.86
CA ASP A 243 23.90 17.06 -23.69
C ASP A 243 24.74 17.30 -22.42
N GLY A 244 25.07 16.25 -21.66
CA GLY A 244 25.89 16.31 -20.45
C GLY A 244 25.14 16.83 -19.21
N CYS A 245 23.82 16.82 -19.21
CA CYS A 245 23.02 17.21 -18.06
C CYS A 245 22.74 16.04 -17.12
N VAL A 246 22.94 16.22 -15.82
CA VAL A 246 22.76 15.22 -14.76
C VAL A 246 21.42 15.40 -14.09
N LEU A 247 20.67 14.31 -13.93
CA LEU A 247 19.39 14.27 -13.25
C LEU A 247 19.53 14.46 -11.73
N ARG A 248 18.66 15.31 -11.16
CA ARG A 248 18.49 15.49 -9.72
C ARG A 248 17.05 15.27 -9.33
N LEU A 249 16.80 14.38 -8.36
CA LEU A 249 15.48 14.13 -7.81
C LEU A 249 15.22 15.01 -6.58
N SER A 250 14.03 15.60 -6.50
CA SER A 250 13.59 16.43 -5.36
C SER A 250 12.56 15.65 -4.54
N PRO A 251 12.93 15.15 -3.34
CA PRO A 251 12.01 14.49 -2.44
C PRO A 251 10.88 15.42 -1.97
N GLY A 252 9.67 14.88 -1.79
CA GLY A 252 8.54 15.67 -1.32
C GLY A 252 7.29 14.80 -1.14
N ARG A 253 6.25 15.37 -0.50
CA ARG A 253 4.99 14.64 -0.24
C ARG A 253 3.85 15.08 -1.14
N ASN A 254 3.80 16.36 -1.48
CA ASN A 254 2.71 16.93 -2.30
C ASN A 254 2.97 16.67 -3.77
N ASN A 255 1.95 16.22 -4.50
CA ASN A 255 2.01 15.89 -5.92
C ASN A 255 3.19 14.96 -6.30
N ALA A 256 3.56 14.08 -5.35
CA ALA A 256 4.68 13.18 -5.50
C ALA A 256 4.27 11.86 -6.14
N LEU A 257 5.18 11.27 -6.90
CA LEU A 257 5.13 9.87 -7.32
C LEU A 257 6.09 9.03 -6.49
N TRP A 258 5.76 7.75 -6.33
CA TRP A 258 6.69 6.79 -5.81
C TRP A 258 7.64 6.37 -6.93
N LEU A 259 8.92 6.70 -6.77
CA LEU A 259 9.99 6.26 -7.67
C LEU A 259 10.97 5.36 -6.92
N ILE A 260 11.79 4.64 -7.66
CA ILE A 260 12.90 3.83 -7.12
C ILE A 260 14.17 4.63 -7.39
N ASP A 261 14.86 5.01 -6.32
CA ASP A 261 16.08 5.82 -6.42
C ASP A 261 17.34 4.98 -6.73
N ALA A 262 18.49 5.64 -6.81
CA ALA A 262 19.76 4.99 -7.08
C ALA A 262 20.18 3.95 -6.02
N SER A 263 19.63 4.00 -4.80
CA SER A 263 19.84 2.97 -3.77
C SER A 263 18.90 1.77 -3.92
N GLY A 264 17.95 1.84 -4.86
CA GLY A 264 16.92 0.84 -5.06
C GLY A 264 15.76 0.92 -4.06
N GLU A 265 15.64 2.04 -3.34
CA GLU A 265 14.59 2.27 -2.37
C GLU A 265 13.43 3.08 -2.99
N ARG A 266 12.21 2.74 -2.60
CA ARG A 266 11.01 3.52 -3.00
C ARG A 266 10.94 4.81 -2.21
N ARG A 267 10.95 5.93 -2.92
CA ARG A 267 10.84 7.28 -2.32
C ARG A 267 9.76 8.11 -2.99
N ARG A 268 9.15 8.99 -2.22
CA ARG A 268 8.22 9.98 -2.76
C ARG A 268 9.02 11.15 -3.33
N ILE A 269 8.91 11.35 -4.63
CA ILE A 269 9.58 12.40 -5.37
C ILE A 269 8.53 13.37 -5.89
N SER A 270 8.64 14.63 -5.51
CA SER A 270 7.71 15.70 -5.90
C SER A 270 8.13 16.44 -7.16
N GLY A 271 9.40 16.35 -7.53
CA GLY A 271 9.92 17.02 -8.74
C GLY A 271 11.30 16.49 -9.12
N LEU A 272 11.78 16.95 -10.27
CA LEU A 272 13.15 16.74 -10.70
C LEU A 272 13.70 17.98 -11.41
N SER A 273 15.01 18.07 -11.47
CA SER A 273 15.74 19.07 -12.27
C SER A 273 16.92 18.42 -12.97
N PHE A 274 17.45 19.10 -13.94
CA PHE A 274 18.68 18.74 -14.62
C PHE A 274 19.72 19.85 -14.41
N GLN A 275 20.94 19.48 -14.10
CA GLN A 275 22.07 20.38 -13.93
C GLN A 275 23.19 19.99 -14.90
N ARG A 276 23.88 20.96 -15.47
CA ARG A 276 25.09 20.65 -16.26
C ARG A 276 26.11 19.98 -15.36
N GLY A 277 26.61 18.83 -15.79
CA GLY A 277 27.71 18.17 -15.11
C GLY A 277 28.94 19.09 -15.10
N GLU A 278 29.59 19.23 -13.96
CA GLU A 278 30.93 19.82 -13.93
C GLU A 278 31.86 18.85 -14.71
N VAL A 279 32.43 19.34 -15.78
CA VAL A 279 33.42 18.60 -16.60
C VAL A 279 34.73 18.54 -15.86
#